data_fa9fc9eb72be8dd8f0f0f48b2bb4ae19
#
_entry.id   fa9fc9eb72be8dd8f0f0f48b2bb4ae19
#
_cell.length_a   1.000
_cell.length_b   1.000
_cell.length_c   1.000
_cell.angle_alpha   90.00
_cell.angle_beta   90.00
_cell.angle_gamma   90.00
#
_symmetry.space_group_name_H-M   'P 1'
#
loop_
_entity.id
_entity.type
_entity.pdbx_description
1 polymer ?
#
loop_
_entity_poly.entity_id
_entity_poly.type
_entity_poly.pdbx_seq_one_letter_code
_entity_poly.pdbx_strand_id
1 'polypeptide(L)'
;MTGMYDALLVTDPNGHLIELNPRATEYFLYKPEDVWDKPVAMLIPGVTAQMVGRIRKGLDDARHIMLDAKCQRRDGSTFAAEVTISVIDLINSGDLVFTVRDTERRRKQWQALRSRANAFENSQSACFVCDSDRMFLAVNPAFLAMFDLGDETEVLGRPFDELMPDEPLPSFFDRALAGERLTYRLAADTDTGEMAEVEIQMAPDCHGKDKIQGVVGSVLHV
;
A
#
# COMPACT_ATOMS: atom_id res chain seq x y z
N MET A 1 9.58 8.71 -17.69
CA MET A 1 8.52 7.80 -18.17
C MET A 1 7.97 7.06 -16.97
N THR A 2 6.89 7.54 -16.45
CA THR A 2 6.23 7.08 -15.21
C THR A 2 5.55 5.75 -15.48
N GLY A 3 5.93 4.76 -14.71
CA GLY A 3 5.75 3.36 -14.89
C GLY A 3 4.36 2.85 -15.26
N MET A 4 4.32 2.03 -16.27
CA MET A 4 3.28 1.01 -16.35
C MET A 4 3.44 0.11 -15.12
N TYR A 5 2.41 0.04 -14.30
CA TYR A 5 2.40 -0.77 -13.08
C TYR A 5 2.40 -2.27 -13.38
N ASP A 6 2.03 -2.67 -14.60
CA ASP A 6 1.90 -4.06 -15.04
C ASP A 6 3.17 -4.52 -15.79
N ALA A 7 3.48 -5.80 -15.64
CA ALA A 7 4.55 -6.42 -16.43
C ALA A 7 4.06 -6.70 -17.85
N LEU A 8 4.88 -6.33 -18.84
CA LEU A 8 4.60 -6.57 -20.24
C LEU A 8 5.59 -7.60 -20.79
N LEU A 9 5.03 -8.60 -21.46
CA LEU A 9 5.77 -9.59 -22.24
C LEU A 9 5.29 -9.49 -23.67
N VAL A 10 6.22 -9.42 -24.61
CA VAL A 10 5.92 -9.50 -26.05
C VAL A 10 6.42 -10.84 -26.57
N THR A 11 5.59 -11.54 -27.33
CA THR A 11 5.97 -12.78 -28.00
C THR A 11 5.72 -12.68 -29.49
N ASP A 12 6.42 -13.53 -30.25
CA ASP A 12 6.09 -13.81 -31.62
C ASP A 12 4.70 -14.51 -31.71
N PRO A 13 4.15 -14.71 -32.93
CA PRO A 13 2.88 -15.38 -33.10
C PRO A 13 2.85 -16.86 -32.63
N ASN A 14 3.99 -17.47 -32.33
CA ASN A 14 4.12 -18.84 -31.85
C ASN A 14 4.25 -18.91 -30.32
N GLY A 15 4.40 -17.73 -29.65
CA GLY A 15 4.53 -17.62 -28.20
C GLY A 15 5.97 -17.65 -27.70
N HIS A 16 6.97 -17.37 -28.56
CA HIS A 16 8.35 -17.17 -28.12
C HIS A 16 8.58 -15.71 -27.72
N LEU A 17 9.23 -15.50 -26.59
CA LEU A 17 9.47 -14.17 -26.01
C LEU A 17 10.41 -13.33 -26.88
N ILE A 18 9.99 -12.13 -27.21
CA ILE A 18 10.74 -11.14 -27.98
C ILE A 18 11.22 -10.01 -27.06
N GLU A 19 10.36 -9.54 -26.14
CA GLU A 19 10.66 -8.38 -25.32
C GLU A 19 9.98 -8.47 -23.95
N LEU A 20 10.62 -7.85 -22.95
CA LEU A 20 10.15 -7.68 -21.59
C LEU A 20 10.33 -6.22 -21.18
N ASN A 21 9.31 -5.62 -20.56
CA ASN A 21 9.51 -4.32 -19.93
C ASN A 21 10.28 -4.47 -18.57
N PRO A 22 10.81 -3.38 -18.00
CA PRO A 22 11.54 -3.44 -16.72
C PRO A 22 10.70 -4.06 -15.59
N ARG A 23 9.38 -3.87 -15.62
CA ARG A 23 8.49 -4.45 -14.62
C ARG A 23 8.37 -5.97 -14.73
N ALA A 24 8.39 -6.51 -15.94
CA ALA A 24 8.43 -7.96 -16.15
C ALA A 24 9.74 -8.56 -15.61
N THR A 25 10.86 -7.88 -15.81
CA THR A 25 12.15 -8.28 -15.21
C THR A 25 12.08 -8.37 -13.68
N GLU A 26 11.43 -7.39 -13.03
CA GLU A 26 11.22 -7.41 -11.58
C GLU A 26 10.27 -8.54 -11.13
N TYR A 27 9.19 -8.79 -11.88
CA TYR A 27 8.19 -9.80 -11.52
C TYR A 27 8.71 -11.22 -11.69
N PHE A 28 9.39 -11.49 -12.79
CA PHE A 28 9.82 -12.81 -13.16
C PHE A 28 11.26 -13.14 -12.74
N LEU A 29 12.03 -12.14 -12.31
CA LEU A 29 13.44 -12.26 -11.90
C LEU A 29 14.36 -12.75 -13.01
N TYR A 30 13.98 -12.51 -14.26
CA TYR A 30 14.77 -12.80 -15.45
C TYR A 30 15.24 -11.50 -16.08
N LYS A 31 16.43 -11.54 -16.68
CA LYS A 31 16.85 -10.49 -17.60
C LYS A 31 16.32 -10.78 -19.00
N PRO A 32 16.13 -9.75 -19.85
CA PRO A 32 15.64 -9.96 -21.22
C PRO A 32 16.47 -10.97 -22.02
N GLU A 33 17.80 -10.92 -21.89
CA GLU A 33 18.72 -11.84 -22.57
C GLU A 33 18.57 -13.31 -22.15
N ASP A 34 18.09 -13.57 -20.93
CA ASP A 34 17.90 -14.93 -20.41
C ASP A 34 16.67 -15.63 -21.00
N VAL A 35 15.71 -14.86 -21.50
CA VAL A 35 14.41 -15.35 -21.95
C VAL A 35 14.16 -15.17 -23.46
N TRP A 36 15.04 -14.46 -24.15
CA TRP A 36 14.94 -14.26 -25.59
C TRP A 36 14.73 -15.60 -26.33
N ASP A 37 13.76 -15.65 -27.23
CA ASP A 37 13.37 -16.83 -28.01
C ASP A 37 12.97 -18.05 -27.16
N LYS A 38 12.63 -17.85 -25.88
CA LYS A 38 12.10 -18.91 -25.03
C LYS A 38 10.57 -18.89 -25.07
N PRO A 39 9.91 -20.06 -24.91
CA PRO A 39 8.46 -20.10 -24.87
C PRO A 39 7.90 -19.35 -23.67
N VAL A 40 6.83 -18.58 -23.86
CA VAL A 40 6.13 -17.85 -22.78
C VAL A 40 5.66 -18.79 -21.67
N ALA A 41 5.45 -20.08 -21.97
CA ALA A 41 5.14 -21.12 -20.98
C ALA A 41 6.19 -21.24 -19.87
N MET A 42 7.42 -20.79 -20.08
CA MET A 42 8.46 -20.72 -19.05
C MET A 42 8.11 -19.76 -17.93
N LEU A 43 7.40 -18.67 -18.26
CA LEU A 43 6.95 -17.64 -17.31
C LEU A 43 5.50 -17.88 -16.88
N ILE A 44 4.67 -18.40 -17.78
CA ILE A 44 3.25 -18.67 -17.56
C ILE A 44 2.98 -20.13 -17.99
N PRO A 45 3.22 -21.13 -17.11
CA PRO A 45 3.21 -22.55 -17.48
C PRO A 45 1.91 -23.04 -18.10
N GLY A 46 0.78 -22.37 -17.82
CA GLY A 46 -0.52 -22.69 -18.44
C GLY A 46 -0.64 -22.26 -19.91
N VAL A 47 0.21 -21.35 -20.40
CA VAL A 47 0.18 -20.82 -21.77
C VAL A 47 1.12 -21.66 -22.66
N THR A 48 0.72 -22.89 -22.94
CA THR A 48 1.45 -23.79 -23.86
C THR A 48 1.31 -23.33 -25.31
N ALA A 49 2.15 -23.84 -26.21
CA ALA A 49 2.05 -23.56 -27.66
C ALA A 49 0.65 -23.86 -28.24
N GLN A 50 0.00 -24.93 -27.76
CA GLN A 50 -1.38 -25.26 -28.15
C GLN A 50 -2.36 -24.18 -27.66
N MET A 51 -2.15 -23.66 -26.45
CA MET A 51 -2.99 -22.58 -25.89
C MET A 51 -2.78 -21.27 -26.63
N VAL A 52 -1.55 -20.94 -27.04
CA VAL A 52 -1.23 -19.76 -27.88
C VAL A 52 -2.04 -19.81 -29.16
N GLY A 53 -2.09 -20.98 -29.85
CA GLY A 53 -2.89 -21.15 -31.04
C GLY A 53 -4.40 -20.96 -30.83
N ARG A 54 -4.94 -21.33 -29.65
CA ARG A 54 -6.35 -21.08 -29.28
C ARG A 54 -6.60 -19.61 -28.97
N ILE A 55 -5.68 -18.97 -28.24
CA ILE A 55 -5.73 -17.54 -27.91
C ILE A 55 -5.77 -16.71 -29.19
N ARG A 56 -4.91 -16.99 -30.17
CA ARG A 56 -4.90 -16.28 -31.44
C ARG A 56 -6.24 -16.38 -32.18
N LYS A 57 -6.81 -17.59 -32.28
CA LYS A 57 -8.14 -17.77 -32.88
C LYS A 57 -9.23 -17.00 -32.14
N GLY A 58 -9.16 -16.92 -30.81
CA GLY A 58 -10.11 -16.15 -30.03
C GLY A 58 -9.93 -14.64 -30.19
N LEU A 59 -8.71 -14.17 -30.51
CA LEU A 59 -8.41 -12.76 -30.77
C LEU A 59 -8.85 -12.28 -32.16
N ASP A 60 -9.19 -13.20 -33.10
CA ASP A 60 -9.81 -12.82 -34.35
C ASP A 60 -11.19 -12.19 -34.14
N ASP A 61 -11.90 -12.61 -33.06
CA ASP A 61 -13.25 -12.13 -32.71
C ASP A 61 -13.25 -11.14 -31.55
N ALA A 62 -12.17 -11.05 -30.76
CA ALA A 62 -12.07 -10.26 -29.56
C ALA A 62 -10.83 -9.36 -29.56
N ARG A 63 -10.96 -8.13 -29.03
CA ARG A 63 -9.81 -7.19 -28.93
C ARG A 63 -8.74 -7.67 -27.93
N HIS A 64 -9.14 -8.42 -26.94
CA HIS A 64 -8.25 -8.99 -25.91
C HIS A 64 -8.90 -10.20 -25.25
N ILE A 65 -8.07 -11.07 -24.71
CA ILE A 65 -8.48 -12.20 -23.87
C ILE A 65 -7.88 -11.98 -22.47
N MET A 66 -8.68 -12.19 -21.43
CA MET A 66 -8.26 -12.11 -20.04
C MET A 66 -8.37 -13.50 -19.41
N LEU A 67 -7.36 -13.86 -18.62
CA LEU A 67 -7.34 -15.11 -17.88
C LEU A 67 -6.58 -14.97 -16.55
N ASP A 68 -6.97 -15.75 -15.56
CA ASP A 68 -6.21 -15.93 -14.33
C ASP A 68 -5.14 -17.01 -14.56
N ALA A 69 -3.91 -16.70 -14.20
CA ALA A 69 -2.78 -17.58 -14.39
C ALA A 69 -1.91 -17.67 -13.15
N LYS A 70 -1.26 -18.82 -12.96
CA LYS A 70 -0.17 -18.99 -12.04
C LYS A 70 1.15 -18.82 -12.79
N CYS A 71 1.84 -17.70 -12.50
CA CYS A 71 3.11 -17.36 -13.10
C CYS A 71 4.28 -17.93 -12.28
N GLN A 72 5.42 -18.21 -12.92
CA GLN A 72 6.61 -18.79 -12.30
C GLN A 72 7.80 -17.85 -12.48
N ARG A 73 8.54 -17.62 -11.37
CA ARG A 73 9.78 -16.85 -11.36
C ARG A 73 11.01 -17.73 -11.61
N ARG A 74 12.15 -17.09 -11.87
CA ARG A 74 13.44 -17.76 -12.06
C ARG A 74 13.86 -18.63 -10.87
N ASP A 75 13.55 -18.21 -9.65
CA ASP A 75 13.86 -18.92 -8.41
C ASP A 75 12.92 -20.10 -8.12
N GLY A 76 11.99 -20.40 -9.05
CA GLY A 76 10.98 -21.46 -8.90
C GLY A 76 9.76 -21.04 -8.09
N SER A 77 9.75 -19.87 -7.44
CA SER A 77 8.57 -19.35 -6.76
C SER A 77 7.47 -19.02 -7.75
N THR A 78 6.22 -19.05 -7.29
CA THR A 78 5.06 -18.78 -8.14
C THR A 78 4.20 -17.67 -7.56
N PHE A 79 3.43 -16.98 -8.40
CA PHE A 79 2.47 -15.98 -7.99
C PHE A 79 1.20 -16.03 -8.86
N ALA A 80 0.07 -15.65 -8.29
CA ALA A 80 -1.18 -15.52 -9.03
C ALA A 80 -1.22 -14.18 -9.76
N ALA A 81 -1.62 -14.22 -11.03
CA ALA A 81 -1.72 -13.02 -11.85
C ALA A 81 -2.95 -13.07 -12.75
N GLU A 82 -3.52 -11.88 -12.96
CA GLU A 82 -4.45 -11.63 -14.05
C GLU A 82 -3.61 -11.30 -15.30
N VAL A 83 -3.85 -12.03 -16.38
CA VAL A 83 -3.12 -11.89 -17.64
C VAL A 83 -4.08 -11.47 -18.73
N THR A 84 -3.84 -10.29 -19.32
CA THR A 84 -4.55 -9.80 -20.50
C THR A 84 -3.67 -9.98 -21.72
N ILE A 85 -4.21 -10.58 -22.77
CA ILE A 85 -3.49 -10.88 -24.00
C ILE A 85 -4.17 -10.16 -25.17
N SER A 86 -3.40 -9.48 -25.98
CA SER A 86 -3.85 -8.79 -27.20
C SER A 86 -2.87 -8.97 -28.33
N VAL A 87 -3.34 -8.79 -29.57
CA VAL A 87 -2.49 -8.77 -30.78
C VAL A 87 -1.90 -7.38 -30.93
N ILE A 88 -0.64 -7.31 -31.33
CA ILE A 88 0.05 -6.10 -31.74
C ILE A 88 0.94 -6.41 -32.96
N ASP A 89 1.11 -5.45 -33.84
CA ASP A 89 2.10 -5.49 -34.91
C ASP A 89 3.32 -4.67 -34.50
N LEU A 90 4.27 -5.32 -33.85
CA LEU A 90 5.47 -4.65 -33.33
C LEU A 90 6.72 -5.02 -34.13
N ILE A 91 7.11 -6.28 -34.14
CA ILE A 91 8.25 -6.82 -34.89
C ILE A 91 7.74 -7.67 -36.05
N ASN A 92 6.75 -8.51 -35.75
CA ASN A 92 6.09 -9.33 -36.78
C ASN A 92 4.59 -8.99 -36.78
N SER A 93 3.92 -9.30 -37.87
CA SER A 93 2.47 -9.22 -37.91
C SER A 93 1.88 -10.31 -37.02
N GLY A 94 1.01 -9.90 -36.09
CA GLY A 94 0.33 -10.80 -35.17
C GLY A 94 1.16 -11.20 -33.94
N ASP A 95 2.16 -10.40 -33.55
CA ASP A 95 2.83 -10.52 -32.24
C ASP A 95 1.80 -10.42 -31.11
N LEU A 96 2.06 -11.09 -29.98
CA LEU A 96 1.17 -11.07 -28.82
C LEU A 96 1.79 -10.27 -27.67
N VAL A 97 0.98 -9.41 -27.08
CA VAL A 97 1.31 -8.71 -25.82
C VAL A 97 0.56 -9.35 -24.68
N PHE A 98 1.30 -9.78 -23.67
CA PHE A 98 0.80 -10.25 -22.40
C PHE A 98 1.00 -9.15 -21.37
N THR A 99 -0.08 -8.59 -20.85
CA THR A 99 -0.06 -7.69 -19.70
C THR A 99 -0.32 -8.53 -18.45
N VAL A 100 0.68 -8.64 -17.59
CA VAL A 100 0.64 -9.47 -16.38
C VAL A 100 0.52 -8.59 -15.14
N ARG A 101 -0.57 -8.74 -14.41
CA ARG A 101 -0.87 -8.02 -13.17
C ARG A 101 -0.78 -8.98 -11.98
N ASP A 102 0.20 -8.75 -11.09
CA ASP A 102 0.34 -9.53 -9.84
C ASP A 102 -0.81 -9.21 -8.88
N THR A 103 -1.74 -10.13 -8.73
CA THR A 103 -2.92 -9.99 -7.85
C THR A 103 -2.58 -10.25 -6.38
N GLU A 104 -1.57 -11.08 -6.08
CA GLU A 104 -1.14 -11.34 -4.70
C GLU A 104 -0.44 -10.14 -4.06
N ARG A 105 0.44 -9.49 -4.81
CA ARG A 105 1.17 -8.31 -4.33
C ARG A 105 0.21 -7.20 -3.95
N ARG A 106 -0.77 -6.93 -4.81
CA ARG A 106 -1.82 -5.95 -4.54
C ARG A 106 -2.63 -6.33 -3.30
N ARG A 107 -3.06 -7.58 -3.19
CA ARG A 107 -3.81 -8.09 -2.03
C ARG A 107 -3.01 -7.98 -0.74
N LYS A 108 -1.73 -8.37 -0.74
CA LYS A 108 -0.84 -8.25 0.42
C LYS A 108 -0.63 -6.80 0.85
N GLN A 109 -0.44 -5.88 -0.09
CA GLN A 109 -0.33 -4.46 0.19
C GLN A 109 -1.62 -3.90 0.82
N TRP A 110 -2.78 -4.24 0.25
CA TRP A 110 -4.08 -3.86 0.80
C TRP A 110 -4.33 -4.45 2.19
N GLN A 111 -3.98 -5.72 2.40
CA GLN A 111 -4.09 -6.35 3.71
C GLN A 111 -3.18 -5.69 4.75
N ALA A 112 -1.94 -5.36 4.39
CA ALA A 112 -1.02 -4.67 5.28
C ALA A 112 -1.51 -3.27 5.66
N LEU A 113 -2.02 -2.49 4.69
CA LEU A 113 -2.64 -1.19 4.95
C LEU A 113 -3.87 -1.31 5.84
N ARG A 114 -4.76 -2.26 5.53
CA ARG A 114 -5.96 -2.52 6.32
C ARG A 114 -5.64 -2.99 7.75
N SER A 115 -4.62 -3.82 7.92
CA SER A 115 -4.17 -4.23 9.26
C SER A 115 -3.66 -3.05 10.09
N ARG A 116 -2.93 -2.11 9.48
CA ARG A 116 -2.47 -0.90 10.16
C ARG A 116 -3.62 0.02 10.54
N ALA A 117 -4.55 0.25 9.62
CA ALA A 117 -5.76 1.01 9.90
C ALA A 117 -6.57 0.36 11.04
N ASN A 118 -6.80 -0.96 10.98
CA ASN A 118 -7.51 -1.68 12.04
C ASN A 118 -6.80 -1.61 13.39
N ALA A 119 -5.45 -1.58 13.43
CA ALA A 119 -4.70 -1.44 14.67
C ALA A 119 -4.92 -0.06 15.31
N PHE A 120 -4.99 1.00 14.51
CA PHE A 120 -5.32 2.34 14.94
C PHE A 120 -6.77 2.42 15.45
N GLU A 121 -7.73 1.97 14.64
CA GLU A 121 -9.16 2.00 14.94
C GLU A 121 -9.56 1.19 16.18
N ASN A 122 -8.92 0.03 16.41
CA ASN A 122 -9.25 -0.85 17.52
C ASN A 122 -8.28 -0.69 18.73
N SER A 123 -7.43 0.33 18.73
CA SER A 123 -6.61 0.65 19.89
C SER A 123 -7.48 1.08 21.05
N GLN A 124 -7.17 0.57 22.25
CA GLN A 124 -7.81 1.02 23.49
C GLN A 124 -7.26 2.38 23.97
N SER A 125 -6.05 2.75 23.52
CA SER A 125 -5.51 4.08 23.77
C SER A 125 -6.17 5.08 22.82
N ALA A 126 -6.51 6.25 23.31
CA ALA A 126 -6.97 7.37 22.51
C ALA A 126 -5.79 7.83 21.62
N CYS A 127 -5.89 7.60 20.31
CA CYS A 127 -4.81 7.91 19.36
C CYS A 127 -5.23 9.05 18.43
N PHE A 128 -4.25 9.90 18.09
CA PHE A 128 -4.43 11.01 17.16
C PHE A 128 -3.24 11.19 16.24
N VAL A 129 -3.48 11.83 15.12
CA VAL A 129 -2.48 12.28 14.15
C VAL A 129 -2.77 13.75 13.83
N CYS A 130 -1.74 14.58 13.89
CA CYS A 130 -1.80 15.99 13.48
C CYS A 130 -0.73 16.27 12.41
N ASP A 131 -0.99 17.25 11.54
CA ASP A 131 0.01 17.75 10.61
C ASP A 131 1.01 18.72 11.25
N SER A 132 1.92 19.28 10.44
CA SER A 132 2.90 20.27 10.89
C SER A 132 2.28 21.61 11.29
N ASP A 133 1.07 21.89 10.86
CA ASP A 133 0.30 23.09 11.22
C ASP A 133 -0.58 22.87 12.44
N ARG A 134 -0.37 21.76 13.16
CA ARG A 134 -1.08 21.34 14.38
C ARG A 134 -2.57 21.01 14.16
N MET A 135 -2.99 20.73 12.91
CA MET A 135 -4.38 20.38 12.63
C MET A 135 -4.57 18.87 12.77
N PHE A 136 -5.66 18.45 13.40
CA PHE A 136 -6.01 17.03 13.49
C PHE A 136 -6.30 16.45 12.10
N LEU A 137 -5.57 15.40 11.73
CA LEU A 137 -5.75 14.65 10.48
C LEU A 137 -6.52 13.33 10.68
N ALA A 138 -6.34 12.69 11.84
CA ALA A 138 -7.04 11.46 12.19
C ALA A 138 -7.12 11.29 13.71
N VAL A 139 -8.22 10.70 14.17
CA VAL A 139 -8.44 10.26 15.55
C VAL A 139 -9.11 8.88 15.53
N ASN A 140 -8.87 8.06 16.55
CA ASN A 140 -9.53 6.77 16.67
C ASN A 140 -10.78 6.83 17.57
N PRO A 141 -11.64 5.79 17.59
CA PRO A 141 -12.85 5.77 18.44
C PRO A 141 -12.57 5.95 19.93
N ALA A 142 -11.42 5.47 20.43
CA ALA A 142 -11.06 5.67 21.84
C ALA A 142 -10.76 7.15 22.15
N PHE A 143 -10.22 7.91 21.18
CA PHE A 143 -10.04 9.35 21.30
C PHE A 143 -11.39 10.07 21.39
N LEU A 144 -12.32 9.74 20.49
CA LEU A 144 -13.66 10.33 20.51
C LEU A 144 -14.36 10.05 21.82
N ALA A 145 -14.30 8.82 22.30
CA ALA A 145 -14.88 8.45 23.60
C ALA A 145 -14.25 9.18 24.78
N MET A 146 -12.94 9.39 24.77
CA MET A 146 -12.21 10.09 25.84
C MET A 146 -12.56 11.57 25.94
N PHE A 147 -12.86 12.22 24.82
CA PHE A 147 -13.19 13.64 24.74
C PHE A 147 -14.70 13.90 24.58
N ASP A 148 -15.55 12.88 24.79
CA ASP A 148 -17.02 12.95 24.66
C ASP A 148 -17.49 13.57 23.34
N LEU A 149 -16.85 13.15 22.22
CA LEU A 149 -17.12 13.63 20.88
C LEU A 149 -17.98 12.61 20.12
N GLY A 150 -18.92 13.10 19.31
CA GLY A 150 -19.89 12.26 18.61
C GLY A 150 -19.27 11.53 17.41
N ASP A 151 -18.47 12.22 16.64
CA ASP A 151 -17.76 11.66 15.49
C ASP A 151 -16.49 12.43 15.13
N GLU A 152 -15.69 11.88 14.20
CA GLU A 152 -14.43 12.47 13.78
C GLU A 152 -14.57 13.85 13.10
N THR A 153 -15.72 14.18 12.54
CA THR A 153 -15.95 15.48 11.86
C THR A 153 -15.91 16.65 12.85
N GLU A 154 -16.14 16.39 14.13
CA GLU A 154 -16.04 17.40 15.19
C GLU A 154 -14.59 17.76 15.54
N VAL A 155 -13.61 16.95 15.08
CA VAL A 155 -12.18 17.09 15.42
C VAL A 155 -11.33 17.39 14.20
N LEU A 156 -11.59 16.70 13.09
CA LEU A 156 -10.75 16.82 11.89
C LEU A 156 -10.66 18.26 11.40
N GLY A 157 -9.44 18.72 11.17
CA GLY A 157 -9.17 20.09 10.76
C GLY A 157 -9.24 21.15 11.87
N ARG A 158 -9.45 20.75 13.13
CA ARG A 158 -9.32 21.66 14.28
C ARG A 158 -7.88 21.72 14.78
N PRO A 159 -7.46 22.84 15.37
CA PRO A 159 -6.13 22.96 15.97
C PRO A 159 -5.99 22.06 17.21
N PHE A 160 -4.80 21.46 17.36
CA PHE A 160 -4.44 20.67 18.54
C PHE A 160 -4.63 21.46 19.85
N ASP A 161 -4.19 22.72 19.86
CA ASP A 161 -4.23 23.60 21.03
C ASP A 161 -5.67 23.96 21.47
N GLU A 162 -6.67 23.72 20.64
CA GLU A 162 -8.08 23.93 20.99
C GLU A 162 -8.65 22.80 21.86
N LEU A 163 -8.22 21.58 21.60
CA LEU A 163 -8.66 20.39 22.33
C LEU A 163 -7.70 20.03 23.48
N MET A 164 -6.43 20.42 23.37
CA MET A 164 -5.37 20.14 24.34
C MET A 164 -4.58 21.40 24.66
N PRO A 165 -5.20 22.41 25.29
CA PRO A 165 -4.58 23.73 25.50
C PRO A 165 -3.56 23.77 26.64
N ASP A 166 -3.62 22.79 27.56
CA ASP A 166 -2.90 22.84 28.82
C ASP A 166 -1.41 22.54 28.66
N GLU A 167 -0.55 23.36 29.25
CA GLU A 167 0.87 23.06 29.32
C GLU A 167 1.11 21.78 30.17
N PRO A 168 2.07 20.90 29.78
CA PRO A 168 3.11 21.16 28.77
C PRO A 168 2.78 20.61 27.35
N LEU A 169 1.53 20.29 27.01
CA LEU A 169 1.18 19.62 25.77
C LEU A 169 1.53 20.40 24.51
N PRO A 170 1.25 21.72 24.39
CA PRO A 170 1.67 22.49 23.23
C PRO A 170 3.19 22.50 23.02
N SER A 171 3.96 22.61 24.11
CA SER A 171 5.42 22.57 24.04
C SER A 171 5.97 21.19 23.68
N PHE A 172 5.29 20.12 24.08
CA PHE A 172 5.64 18.74 23.69
C PHE A 172 5.35 18.49 22.23
N PHE A 173 4.29 19.07 21.70
CA PHE A 173 3.99 19.00 20.28
C PHE A 173 5.13 19.61 19.45
N ASP A 174 5.63 20.79 19.81
CA ASP A 174 6.76 21.43 19.13
C ASP A 174 8.04 20.59 19.18
N ARG A 175 8.33 19.99 20.33
CA ARG A 175 9.47 19.10 20.49
C ARG A 175 9.32 17.81 19.66
N ALA A 176 8.10 17.28 19.55
CA ALA A 176 7.81 16.14 18.68
C ALA A 176 8.02 16.51 17.21
N LEU A 177 7.58 17.69 16.77
CA LEU A 177 7.88 18.22 15.43
C LEU A 177 9.38 18.42 15.20
N ALA A 178 10.16 18.70 16.24
CA ALA A 178 11.61 18.75 16.16
C ALA A 178 12.32 17.38 16.15
N GLY A 179 11.53 16.27 16.20
CA GLY A 179 12.03 14.90 16.08
C GLY A 179 12.16 14.13 17.39
N GLU A 180 11.73 14.71 18.52
CA GLU A 180 11.78 14.04 19.81
C GLU A 180 10.61 13.08 20.01
N ARG A 181 10.84 12.03 20.81
CA ARG A 181 9.78 11.15 21.31
C ARG A 181 9.58 11.46 22.79
N LEU A 182 8.35 11.75 23.18
CA LEU A 182 8.03 12.27 24.50
C LEU A 182 6.98 11.39 25.16
N THR A 183 7.12 11.24 26.47
CA THR A 183 6.11 10.61 27.32
C THR A 183 5.92 11.51 28.54
N TYR A 184 4.67 11.81 28.84
CA TYR A 184 4.30 12.62 29.97
C TYR A 184 3.21 11.94 30.78
N ARG A 185 3.32 11.97 32.09
CA ARG A 185 2.30 11.49 33.01
C ARG A 185 1.74 12.63 33.80
N LEU A 186 0.45 12.72 33.84
CA LEU A 186 -0.26 13.69 34.66
C LEU A 186 -1.35 12.98 35.45
N ALA A 187 -1.60 13.51 36.65
CA ALA A 187 -2.78 13.15 37.40
C ALA A 187 -3.93 14.03 36.90
N ALA A 188 -4.94 13.42 36.32
CA ALA A 188 -6.14 14.09 35.85
C ALA A 188 -7.28 13.84 36.86
N ASP A 189 -8.04 14.87 37.15
CA ASP A 189 -9.27 14.74 37.95
C ASP A 189 -10.35 14.13 37.07
N THR A 190 -10.92 13.02 37.53
CA THR A 190 -12.04 12.41 36.83
C THR A 190 -13.37 13.03 37.29
N ASP A 191 -14.41 12.96 36.44
CA ASP A 191 -15.76 13.43 36.81
C ASP A 191 -16.30 12.78 38.10
N THR A 192 -15.69 11.69 38.55
CA THR A 192 -16.04 10.98 39.78
C THR A 192 -15.28 11.48 41.01
N GLY A 193 -14.36 12.44 40.84
CA GLY A 193 -13.50 12.99 41.93
C GLY A 193 -12.36 12.05 42.36
N GLU A 194 -12.10 10.98 41.55
CA GLU A 194 -10.92 10.14 41.72
C GLU A 194 -9.77 10.65 40.84
N MET A 195 -8.56 10.66 41.37
CA MET A 195 -7.37 11.00 40.58
C MET A 195 -7.01 9.82 39.67
N ALA A 196 -7.16 9.98 38.36
CA ALA A 196 -6.65 9.03 37.39
C ALA A 196 -5.29 9.49 36.87
N GLU A 197 -4.37 8.56 36.71
CA GLU A 197 -3.09 8.83 36.07
C GLU A 197 -3.25 8.63 34.57
N VAL A 198 -2.90 9.66 33.78
CA VAL A 198 -2.97 9.66 32.34
C VAL A 198 -1.55 9.74 31.79
N GLU A 199 -1.21 8.81 30.93
CA GLU A 199 0.04 8.83 30.16
C GLU A 199 -0.21 9.32 28.74
N ILE A 200 0.49 10.38 28.34
CA ILE A 200 0.43 10.94 27.01
C ILE A 200 1.77 10.71 26.32
N GLN A 201 1.73 10.10 25.15
CA GLN A 201 2.91 9.88 24.32
C GLN A 201 2.78 10.67 23.02
N MET A 202 3.86 11.32 22.60
CA MET A 202 3.96 12.04 21.33
C MET A 202 5.25 11.67 20.61
N ALA A 203 5.15 11.49 19.28
CA ALA A 203 6.29 11.16 18.43
C ALA A 203 6.13 11.84 17.07
N PRO A 204 7.25 12.11 16.36
CA PRO A 204 7.18 12.63 15.01
C PRO A 204 6.50 11.64 14.04
N ASP A 205 5.60 12.13 13.21
CA ASP A 205 5.11 11.40 12.03
C ASP A 205 6.07 11.65 10.87
N CYS A 206 6.73 10.59 10.41
CA CYS A 206 7.79 10.68 9.42
C CYS A 206 7.38 10.07 8.08
N HIS A 207 7.51 10.83 7.00
CA HIS A 207 7.42 10.30 5.64
C HIS A 207 8.81 10.01 5.08
N GLY A 208 9.15 8.70 4.90
CA GLY A 208 10.50 8.29 4.51
C GLY A 208 11.50 8.37 5.67
N LYS A 209 12.78 8.62 5.37
CA LYS A 209 13.84 8.56 6.39
C LYS A 209 14.02 9.86 7.17
N ASP A 210 13.66 11.03 6.62
CA ASP A 210 14.08 12.32 7.19
C ASP A 210 13.04 13.46 7.12
N LYS A 211 11.82 13.21 6.63
CA LYS A 211 10.83 14.30 6.54
C LYS A 211 9.72 14.10 7.56
N ILE A 212 9.74 14.90 8.62
CA ILE A 212 8.65 15.01 9.57
C ILE A 212 7.51 15.79 8.90
N GLN A 213 6.31 15.21 8.90
CA GLN A 213 5.11 15.80 8.33
C GLN A 213 4.04 16.15 9.37
N GLY A 214 4.28 15.73 10.63
CA GLY A 214 3.35 15.98 11.73
C GLY A 214 3.74 15.27 13.01
N VAL A 215 2.77 15.07 13.87
CA VAL A 215 2.91 14.38 15.15
C VAL A 215 1.84 13.30 15.29
N VAL A 216 2.25 12.14 15.76
CA VAL A 216 1.34 11.09 16.24
C VAL A 216 1.37 11.06 17.75
N GLY A 217 0.21 10.91 18.38
CA GLY A 217 0.13 10.80 19.82
C GLY A 217 -0.87 9.75 20.30
N SER A 218 -0.71 9.36 21.55
CA SER A 218 -1.66 8.51 22.25
C SER A 218 -1.84 8.96 23.68
N VAL A 219 -3.05 8.80 24.19
CA VAL A 219 -3.45 9.05 25.57
C VAL A 219 -3.97 7.76 26.16
N LEU A 220 -3.45 7.37 27.31
CA LEU A 220 -3.80 6.13 28.00
C LEU A 220 -4.10 6.42 29.46
N HIS A 221 -5.20 5.90 29.98
CA HIS A 221 -5.42 5.80 31.43
C HIS A 221 -4.54 4.68 31.99
N VAL A 222 -3.77 4.97 33.03
CA VAL A 222 -2.84 4.05 33.70
C VAL A 222 -3.46 3.53 34.98
#